data_ea4407412e18461f48bc3a7d4b94f0aa
#
_entry.id   ea4407412e18461f48bc3a7d4b94f0aa
#
_cell.length_a   1.000
_cell.length_b   1.000
_cell.length_c   1.000
_cell.angle_alpha   90.00
_cell.angle_beta   90.00
_cell.angle_gamma   90.00
#
_symmetry.space_group_name_H-M   'P 1'
#
loop_
_entity.id
_entity.type
_entity.pdbx_description
1 polymer ?
#
loop_
_entity_poly.entity_id
_entity_poly.type
_entity_poly.pdbx_seq_one_letter_code
_entity_poly.pdbx_strand_id
1 'polypeptide(L)' 'MLRSAMEDVAALTSLGLFVSMIAIWAQLISVL' A
#
# COMPACT_ATOMS: atom_id res chain seq x y z
N MET A 1 1.03 -5.15 -23.80
CA MET A 1 0.43 -6.20 -22.97
C MET A 1 1.16 -6.39 -21.67
N LEU A 2 2.45 -6.66 -21.71
CA LEU A 2 3.26 -6.76 -20.48
C LEU A 2 3.26 -5.46 -19.70
N ARG A 3 3.22 -4.34 -20.40
CA ARG A 3 3.24 -3.04 -19.78
C ARG A 3 2.00 -2.78 -18.90
N SER A 4 0.84 -3.16 -19.38
CA SER A 4 -0.39 -3.00 -18.61
C SER A 4 -0.38 -3.83 -17.34
N ALA A 5 0.10 -5.06 -17.42
CA ALA A 5 0.20 -5.93 -16.27
C ALA A 5 1.19 -5.36 -15.25
N MET A 6 2.32 -4.85 -15.73
CA MET A 6 3.31 -4.26 -14.85
C MET A 6 2.81 -2.98 -14.20
N GLU A 7 2.05 -2.18 -14.91
CA GLU A 7 1.45 -0.98 -14.34
C GLU A 7 0.45 -1.34 -13.27
N ASP A 8 -0.35 -2.36 -13.49
CA ASP A 8 -1.31 -2.82 -12.51
C ASP A 8 -0.63 -3.35 -11.24
N VAL A 9 0.41 -4.15 -11.43
CA VAL A 9 1.17 -4.68 -10.28
C VAL A 9 1.81 -3.54 -9.49
N ALA A 10 2.39 -2.57 -10.18
CA ALA A 10 3.02 -1.43 -9.53
C ALA A 10 1.99 -0.63 -8.74
N ALA A 11 0.81 -0.41 -9.32
CA ALA A 11 -0.25 0.31 -8.64
C ALA A 11 -0.74 -0.43 -7.40
N LEU A 12 -0.94 -1.73 -7.52
CA LEU A 12 -1.36 -2.56 -6.39
C LEU A 12 -0.31 -2.56 -5.28
N THR A 13 0.95 -2.64 -5.64
CA THR A 13 2.04 -2.62 -4.68
C THR A 13 2.08 -1.29 -3.94
N SER A 14 1.93 -0.19 -4.66
CA SER A 14 1.94 1.14 -4.05
C SER A 14 0.75 1.32 -3.10
N LEU A 15 -0.43 0.88 -3.51
CA LEU A 15 -1.61 0.94 -2.67
C LEU A 15 -1.43 0.10 -1.41
N GLY A 16 -0.88 -1.10 -1.57
CA GLY A 16 -0.63 -1.97 -0.42
C GLY A 16 0.33 -1.35 0.58
N LEU A 17 1.39 -0.74 0.08
CA LEU A 17 2.35 -0.06 0.95
C LEU A 17 1.72 1.13 1.66
N PHE A 18 0.92 1.90 0.95
CA PHE A 18 0.25 3.06 1.52
C PHE A 18 -0.73 2.65 2.62
N VAL A 19 -1.54 1.65 2.36
CA VAL A 19 -2.51 1.16 3.33
C VAL A 19 -1.80 0.55 4.54
N SER A 20 -0.72 -0.18 4.32
CA SER A 20 0.06 -0.75 5.41
C SER A 20 0.63 0.33 6.33
N MET A 21 1.10 1.41 5.75
CA MET A 21 1.64 2.53 6.51
C MET A 21 0.55 3.15 7.38
N ILE A 22 -0.63 3.38 6.82
CA ILE A 22 -1.76 3.92 7.56
C ILE A 22 -2.14 3.00 8.71
N ALA A 23 -2.16 1.69 8.48
CA ALA A 23 -2.52 0.72 9.50
C ALA A 23 -1.53 0.74 10.66
N ILE A 24 -0.24 0.80 10.35
CA ILE A 24 0.81 0.84 11.38
C ILE A 24 0.68 2.11 12.22
N TRP A 25 0.51 3.25 11.57
CA TRP A 25 0.36 4.51 12.28
C TRP A 25 -0.91 4.54 13.13
N ALA A 26 -2.00 3.98 12.61
CA ALA A 26 -3.26 3.92 13.33
C ALA A 26 -3.12 3.12 14.63
N GLN A 27 -2.40 2.01 14.58
CA GLN A 27 -2.17 1.20 15.77
C GLN A 27 -1.28 1.93 16.78
N LEU A 28 -0.26 2.61 16.29
CA LEU A 28 0.65 3.35 17.14
C LEU A 28 -0.07 4.46 17.89
N ILE A 29 -0.89 5.22 17.19
CA ILE A 29 -1.67 6.30 17.79
C ILE A 29 -2.69 5.74 18.78
N SER A 30 -3.24 4.59 18.47
CA SER A 30 -4.22 3.94 19.31
C SER A 30 -3.64 3.53 20.66
N VAL A 31 -2.36 3.17 20.69
CA VAL A 31 -1.68 2.80 21.92
C VAL A 31 -1.33 4.02 22.75
N LEU A 32 -1.10 5.13 22.08
CA LEU A 32 -0.82 6.39 22.76
C LEU A 32 -2.07 6.94 23.43
#